data_8bc02cf38cae727fd678d9eb565c18ab
#
_entry.id   8bc02cf38cae727fd678d9eb565c18ab
#
_cell.length_a   1.000
_cell.length_b   1.000
_cell.length_c   1.000
_cell.angle_alpha   90.00
_cell.angle_beta   90.00
_cell.angle_gamma   90.00
#
_symmetry.space_group_name_H-M   'P 1'
#
loop_
_entity.id
_entity.type
_entity.pdbx_description
1 polymer ?
#
loop_
_entity_poly.entity_id
_entity_poly.type
_entity_poly.pdbx_seq_one_letter_code
_entity_poly.pdbx_strand_id
1 'polypeptide(L)'
;LLEQRCITSSLQITPRPDDDRTHTDFFGNEVLYFALQKPHETLTISATSVLEKHSFAPATDDFLSASEPWERVADLLRFPYTGLTETRLYSTVLDAAQYTFPSAFAGISAELRDYAALSFAPHRPLLEAVRDFVRRIYTDFQYVPGFTTISTPI
;
A
#
# COMPACT_ATOMS: atom_id res chain seq x y z
N LEU A 1 1.14 -10.34 -7.09
CA LEU A 1 2.48 -10.74 -6.62
C LEU A 1 2.35 -11.21 -5.18
N LEU A 2 2.19 -12.53 -4.99
CA LEU A 2 2.11 -13.10 -3.65
C LEU A 2 3.52 -13.42 -3.17
N GLU A 3 4.21 -12.43 -2.61
CA GLU A 3 5.50 -12.63 -1.95
C GLU A 3 5.35 -13.29 -0.59
N GLN A 4 4.15 -13.24 -0.02
CA GLN A 4 3.85 -13.91 1.24
C GLN A 4 2.41 -14.46 1.23
N ARG A 5 2.25 -15.58 1.89
CA ARG A 5 0.99 -16.26 2.09
C ARG A 5 0.72 -16.42 3.59
N CYS A 6 -0.43 -15.99 4.06
CA CYS A 6 -0.87 -16.29 5.42
C CYS A 6 -1.34 -17.75 5.48
N ILE A 7 -0.68 -18.56 6.29
CA ILE A 7 -1.04 -19.97 6.51
C ILE A 7 -2.10 -20.07 7.59
N THR A 8 -1.89 -19.36 8.71
CA THR A 8 -2.85 -19.26 9.80
C THR A 8 -2.82 -17.86 10.38
N SER A 9 -3.97 -17.39 10.83
CA SER A 9 -4.11 -16.16 11.61
C SER A 9 -5.08 -16.41 12.75
N SER A 10 -4.77 -15.87 13.93
CA SER A 10 -5.64 -15.92 15.09
C SER A 10 -5.58 -14.63 15.87
N LEU A 11 -6.72 -14.22 16.41
CA LEU A 11 -6.85 -13.04 17.25
C LEU A 11 -7.46 -13.46 18.60
N GLN A 12 -6.80 -13.05 19.68
CA GLN A 12 -7.30 -13.27 21.05
C GLN A 12 -7.54 -11.91 21.70
N ILE A 13 -8.73 -11.76 22.30
CA ILE A 13 -9.15 -10.54 22.98
C ILE A 13 -9.50 -10.87 24.42
N THR A 14 -8.89 -10.16 25.35
CA THR A 14 -9.12 -10.32 26.80
C THR A 14 -9.41 -8.95 27.42
N PRO A 15 -10.55 -8.77 28.10
CA PRO A 15 -11.62 -9.74 28.32
C PRO A 15 -12.34 -10.14 27.02
N ARG A 16 -13.02 -11.26 27.04
CA ARG A 16 -13.74 -11.77 25.85
C ARG A 16 -14.84 -10.77 25.46
N PRO A 17 -14.95 -10.40 24.19
CA PRO A 17 -16.01 -9.53 23.69
C PRO A 17 -17.41 -10.09 23.93
N ASP A 18 -18.37 -9.19 24.19
CA ASP A 18 -19.78 -9.51 24.30
C ASP A 18 -20.44 -9.66 22.91
N ASP A 19 -19.91 -8.96 21.90
CA ASP A 19 -20.29 -9.04 20.49
C ASP A 19 -19.05 -8.92 19.62
N ASP A 20 -18.97 -9.71 18.55
CA ASP A 20 -17.90 -9.66 17.56
C ASP A 20 -18.42 -10.03 16.17
N ARG A 21 -17.88 -9.36 15.14
CA ARG A 21 -18.24 -9.58 13.73
C ARG A 21 -17.02 -9.41 12.83
N THR A 22 -16.83 -10.34 11.92
CA THR A 22 -15.79 -10.27 10.91
C THR A 22 -16.38 -9.93 9.55
N HIS A 23 -15.72 -9.09 8.79
CA HIS A 23 -16.03 -8.83 7.38
C HIS A 23 -14.76 -8.58 6.60
N THR A 24 -14.83 -8.70 5.28
CA THR A 24 -13.74 -8.32 4.38
C THR A 24 -14.02 -6.92 3.84
N ASP A 25 -13.04 -6.03 3.93
CA ASP A 25 -13.16 -4.69 3.40
C ASP A 25 -12.95 -4.65 1.87
N PHE A 26 -13.08 -3.45 1.29
CA PHE A 26 -12.89 -3.23 -0.15
C PHE A 26 -11.51 -3.67 -0.66
N PHE A 27 -10.46 -3.57 0.16
CA PHE A 27 -9.09 -3.93 -0.20
C PHE A 27 -8.76 -5.41 0.06
N GLY A 28 -9.74 -6.21 0.50
CA GLY A 28 -9.55 -7.61 0.83
C GLY A 28 -8.97 -7.87 2.22
N ASN A 29 -8.91 -6.86 3.10
CA ASN A 29 -8.48 -7.04 4.47
C ASN A 29 -9.59 -7.67 5.30
N GLU A 30 -9.24 -8.61 6.17
CA GLU A 30 -10.14 -9.14 7.19
C GLU A 30 -10.21 -8.15 8.36
N VAL A 31 -11.40 -7.63 8.63
CA VAL A 31 -11.67 -6.65 9.67
C VAL A 31 -12.55 -7.28 10.74
N LEU A 32 -12.08 -7.26 11.99
CA LEU A 32 -12.87 -7.66 13.15
C LEU A 32 -13.39 -6.42 13.87
N TYR A 33 -14.71 -6.31 13.93
CA TYR A 33 -15.39 -5.40 14.86
C TYR A 33 -15.72 -6.16 16.13
N PHE A 34 -15.50 -5.58 17.32
CA PHE A 34 -15.90 -6.15 18.57
C PHE A 34 -16.36 -5.08 19.58
N ALA A 35 -17.19 -5.47 20.53
CA ALA A 35 -17.68 -4.61 21.59
C ALA A 35 -17.54 -5.28 22.97
N LEU A 36 -17.13 -4.46 23.96
CA LEU A 36 -17.03 -4.82 25.36
C LEU A 36 -18.03 -3.96 26.14
N GLN A 37 -19.06 -4.57 26.71
CA GLN A 37 -20.10 -3.86 27.46
C GLN A 37 -19.80 -3.83 28.95
N LYS A 38 -18.98 -4.75 29.44
CA LYS A 38 -18.61 -4.82 30.85
C LYS A 38 -17.45 -3.90 31.18
N PRO A 39 -17.49 -3.23 32.35
CA PRO A 39 -16.34 -2.47 32.82
C PRO A 39 -15.09 -3.34 32.92
N HIS A 40 -13.97 -2.82 32.43
CA HIS A 40 -12.66 -3.50 32.47
C HIS A 40 -11.55 -2.45 32.67
N GLU A 41 -10.50 -2.85 33.38
CA GLU A 41 -9.34 -1.99 33.64
C GLU A 41 -8.29 -2.13 32.54
N THR A 42 -8.23 -3.31 31.90
CA THR A 42 -7.26 -3.63 30.86
C THR A 42 -7.92 -4.30 29.69
N LEU A 43 -7.44 -3.99 28.50
CA LEU A 43 -7.78 -4.65 27.25
C LEU A 43 -6.49 -5.17 26.61
N THR A 44 -6.43 -6.49 26.43
CA THR A 44 -5.31 -7.12 25.74
C THR A 44 -5.80 -7.73 24.43
N ILE A 45 -5.15 -7.36 23.34
CA ILE A 45 -5.40 -7.90 21.99
C ILE A 45 -4.11 -8.53 21.51
N SER A 46 -4.14 -9.86 21.28
CA SER A 46 -2.99 -10.61 20.77
C SER A 46 -3.31 -11.16 19.39
N ALA A 47 -2.58 -10.72 18.38
CA ALA A 47 -2.66 -11.24 17.02
C ALA A 47 -1.45 -12.16 16.76
N THR A 48 -1.72 -13.37 16.28
CA THR A 48 -0.68 -14.33 15.91
C THR A 48 -0.92 -14.81 14.49
N SER A 49 0.11 -14.70 13.62
CA SER A 49 0.03 -15.15 12.24
C SER A 49 1.25 -15.97 11.86
N VAL A 50 1.03 -17.02 11.08
CA VAL A 50 2.08 -17.81 10.44
C VAL A 50 2.07 -17.47 8.96
N LEU A 51 3.19 -16.93 8.48
CA LEU A 51 3.36 -16.48 7.11
C LEU A 51 4.42 -17.32 6.41
N GLU A 52 4.12 -17.71 5.18
CA GLU A 52 5.08 -18.26 4.24
C GLU A 52 5.54 -17.13 3.31
N LYS A 53 6.85 -16.90 3.25
CA LYS A 53 7.45 -15.86 2.39
C LYS A 53 8.22 -16.52 1.26
N HIS A 54 7.91 -16.12 0.03
CA HIS A 54 8.69 -16.49 -1.13
C HIS A 54 9.69 -15.39 -1.46
N SER A 55 10.96 -15.78 -1.65
CA SER A 55 12.00 -14.85 -2.08
C SER A 55 12.02 -14.78 -3.61
N PHE A 56 11.90 -13.59 -4.15
CA PHE A 56 12.09 -13.36 -5.59
C PHE A 56 13.52 -12.92 -5.87
N ALA A 57 14.03 -13.30 -7.01
CA ALA A 57 15.27 -12.72 -7.51
C ALA A 57 15.08 -11.21 -7.68
N PRO A 58 16.08 -10.38 -7.31
CA PRO A 58 16.00 -8.95 -7.54
C PRO A 58 15.82 -8.66 -9.04
N ALA A 59 15.03 -7.64 -9.35
CA ALA A 59 14.86 -7.20 -10.73
C ALA A 59 16.20 -6.76 -11.30
N THR A 60 16.52 -7.22 -12.52
CA THR A 60 17.74 -6.83 -13.23
C THR A 60 17.62 -5.40 -13.76
N ASP A 61 18.74 -4.73 -13.96
CA ASP A 61 18.77 -3.38 -14.54
C ASP A 61 18.13 -3.35 -15.93
N ASP A 62 18.34 -4.38 -16.74
CA ASP A 62 17.70 -4.51 -18.05
C ASP A 62 16.17 -4.57 -17.95
N PHE A 63 15.62 -5.29 -16.97
CA PHE A 63 14.18 -5.35 -16.74
C PHE A 63 13.61 -3.98 -16.32
N LEU A 64 14.34 -3.25 -15.48
CA LEU A 64 13.89 -1.94 -14.99
C LEU A 64 13.93 -0.88 -16.09
N SER A 65 14.99 -0.87 -16.90
CA SER A 65 15.16 0.09 -18.01
C SER A 65 14.24 -0.20 -19.19
N ALA A 66 13.77 -1.43 -19.34
CA ALA A 66 12.80 -1.81 -20.37
C ALA A 66 11.35 -1.39 -20.04
N SER A 67 11.10 -0.82 -18.84
CA SER A 67 9.75 -0.37 -18.50
C SER A 67 9.36 0.90 -19.27
N GLU A 68 8.06 1.08 -19.49
CA GLU A 68 7.52 2.29 -20.12
C GLU A 68 7.92 3.56 -19.34
N PRO A 69 8.06 4.70 -20.02
CA PRO A 69 8.23 6.01 -19.37
C PRO A 69 7.07 6.27 -18.39
N TRP A 70 7.39 6.83 -17.23
CA TRP A 70 6.41 7.03 -16.16
C TRP A 70 5.22 7.91 -16.58
N GLU A 71 5.42 8.88 -17.48
CA GLU A 71 4.36 9.76 -18.00
C GLU A 71 3.29 8.97 -18.77
N ARG A 72 3.72 7.98 -19.58
CA ARG A 72 2.76 7.15 -20.32
C ARG A 72 1.88 6.33 -19.38
N VAL A 73 2.48 5.81 -18.31
CA VAL A 73 1.73 5.06 -17.29
C VAL A 73 0.82 6.01 -16.50
N ALA A 74 1.28 7.20 -16.15
CA ALA A 74 0.47 8.21 -15.48
C ALA A 74 -0.75 8.62 -16.32
N ASP A 75 -0.58 8.82 -17.63
CA ASP A 75 -1.68 9.14 -18.54
C ASP A 75 -2.66 7.97 -18.66
N LEU A 76 -2.18 6.74 -18.73
CA LEU A 76 -3.02 5.55 -18.74
C LEU A 76 -3.87 5.44 -17.48
N LEU A 77 -3.29 5.72 -16.31
CA LEU A 77 -4.00 5.68 -15.03
C LEU A 77 -5.02 6.82 -14.89
N ARG A 78 -4.73 8.00 -15.51
CA ARG A 78 -5.64 9.15 -15.52
C ARG A 78 -6.85 8.94 -16.44
N PHE A 79 -6.62 8.25 -17.56
CA PHE A 79 -7.63 8.03 -18.60
C PHE A 79 -7.77 6.53 -18.92
N PRO A 80 -8.21 5.70 -17.97
CA PRO A 80 -8.19 4.23 -18.12
C PRO A 80 -9.13 3.72 -19.21
N TYR A 81 -10.00 4.57 -19.76
CA TYR A 81 -10.97 4.21 -20.82
C TYR A 81 -10.43 4.37 -22.24
N THR A 82 -9.27 4.96 -22.42
CA THR A 82 -8.72 5.24 -23.75
C THR A 82 -7.73 4.17 -24.19
N GLY A 83 -8.07 3.42 -25.22
CA GLY A 83 -7.15 2.53 -25.95
C GLY A 83 -6.92 1.14 -25.39
N LEU A 84 -7.64 0.72 -24.34
CA LEU A 84 -7.57 -0.63 -23.81
C LEU A 84 -8.65 -1.52 -24.43
N THR A 85 -8.23 -2.51 -25.23
CA THR A 85 -9.13 -3.47 -25.86
C THR A 85 -9.24 -4.79 -25.11
N GLU A 86 -8.29 -5.09 -24.22
CA GLU A 86 -8.26 -6.33 -23.46
C GLU A 86 -8.86 -6.15 -22.05
N THR A 87 -9.90 -6.90 -21.75
CA THR A 87 -10.64 -6.83 -20.46
C THR A 87 -9.73 -7.04 -19.24
N ARG A 88 -8.73 -7.92 -19.33
CA ARG A 88 -7.82 -8.21 -18.22
C ARG A 88 -6.86 -7.05 -17.93
N LEU A 89 -6.35 -6.39 -18.96
CA LEU A 89 -5.51 -5.21 -18.81
C LEU A 89 -6.30 -4.04 -18.24
N TYR A 90 -7.55 -3.90 -18.66
CA TYR A 90 -8.47 -2.88 -18.17
C TYR A 90 -8.73 -3.01 -16.67
N SER A 91 -9.03 -4.21 -16.15
CA SER A 91 -9.22 -4.42 -14.71
C SER A 91 -7.96 -4.08 -13.90
N THR A 92 -6.78 -4.49 -14.37
CA THR A 92 -5.50 -4.18 -13.71
C THR A 92 -5.23 -2.67 -13.65
N VAL A 93 -5.54 -1.93 -14.73
CA VAL A 93 -5.37 -0.47 -14.78
C VAL A 93 -6.36 0.22 -13.85
N LEU A 94 -7.61 -0.23 -13.80
CA LEU A 94 -8.59 0.31 -12.85
C LEU A 94 -8.19 0.06 -11.40
N ASP A 95 -7.70 -1.14 -11.09
CA ASP A 95 -7.21 -1.48 -9.76
C ASP A 95 -6.02 -0.60 -9.35
N ALA A 96 -5.14 -0.26 -10.29
CA ALA A 96 -4.02 0.65 -10.02
C ALA A 96 -4.47 2.12 -9.93
N ALA A 97 -5.41 2.55 -10.77
CA ALA A 97 -5.87 3.94 -10.85
C ALA A 97 -6.50 4.43 -9.54
N GLN A 98 -7.16 3.56 -8.76
CA GLN A 98 -7.74 3.94 -7.47
C GLN A 98 -6.71 4.52 -6.49
N TYR A 99 -5.44 4.12 -6.58
CA TYR A 99 -4.37 4.60 -5.71
C TYR A 99 -3.80 5.98 -6.15
N THR A 100 -4.26 6.52 -7.27
CA THR A 100 -3.85 7.86 -7.72
C THR A 100 -4.71 8.98 -7.14
N PHE A 101 -5.81 8.65 -6.49
CA PHE A 101 -6.69 9.63 -5.87
C PHE A 101 -6.19 10.07 -4.50
N PRO A 102 -6.32 11.36 -4.16
CA PRO A 102 -6.00 11.83 -2.82
C PRO A 102 -6.95 11.22 -1.80
N SER A 103 -6.46 10.95 -0.59
CA SER A 103 -7.28 10.53 0.54
C SER A 103 -7.27 11.59 1.65
N ALA A 104 -8.18 11.46 2.60
CA ALA A 104 -8.27 12.39 3.74
C ALA A 104 -6.99 12.43 4.58
N PHE A 105 -6.19 11.35 4.57
CA PHE A 105 -4.97 11.19 5.36
C PHE A 105 -3.69 11.22 4.53
N ALA A 106 -3.79 11.33 3.21
CA ALA A 106 -2.65 11.37 2.30
C ALA A 106 -2.84 12.53 1.31
N GLY A 107 -2.63 13.75 1.82
CA GLY A 107 -2.59 14.96 1.01
C GLY A 107 -1.29 15.03 0.21
N ILE A 108 -1.34 15.66 -0.95
CA ILE A 108 -0.15 15.89 -1.79
C ILE A 108 0.24 17.36 -1.66
N SER A 109 1.28 17.64 -0.87
CA SER A 109 1.85 18.98 -0.75
C SER A 109 2.80 19.33 -1.92
N ALA A 110 3.18 20.60 -2.04
CA ALA A 110 4.17 21.04 -3.03
C ALA A 110 5.53 20.40 -2.74
N GLU A 111 5.92 20.32 -1.48
CA GLU A 111 7.20 19.77 -1.03
C GLU A 111 7.31 18.27 -1.39
N LEU A 112 6.23 17.51 -1.24
CA LEU A 112 6.20 16.09 -1.63
C LEU A 112 6.33 15.92 -3.15
N ARG A 113 5.71 16.81 -3.93
CA ARG A 113 5.84 16.80 -5.39
C ARG A 113 7.27 17.12 -5.82
N ASP A 114 7.88 18.16 -5.24
CA ASP A 114 9.25 18.56 -5.55
C ASP A 114 10.24 17.46 -5.16
N TYR A 115 10.02 16.81 -4.02
CA TYR A 115 10.83 15.68 -3.60
C TYR A 115 10.71 14.49 -4.57
N ALA A 116 9.50 14.16 -5.02
CA ALA A 116 9.26 13.08 -5.97
C ALA A 116 9.84 13.41 -7.36
N ALA A 117 9.73 14.65 -7.82
CA ALA A 117 10.17 15.09 -9.15
C ALA A 117 11.65 14.80 -9.43
N LEU A 118 12.50 14.77 -8.42
CA LEU A 118 13.90 14.41 -8.55
C LEU A 118 14.11 12.97 -9.04
N SER A 119 13.21 12.06 -8.68
CA SER A 119 13.26 10.67 -9.13
C SER A 119 12.52 10.45 -10.45
N PHE A 120 11.48 11.24 -10.70
CA PHE A 120 10.63 11.16 -11.89
C PHE A 120 11.02 12.20 -12.94
N ALA A 121 12.28 12.14 -13.38
CA ALA A 121 12.77 12.99 -14.48
C ALA A 121 12.02 12.66 -15.80
N PRO A 122 11.90 13.62 -16.74
CA PRO A 122 11.22 13.40 -18.01
C PRO A 122 11.73 12.17 -18.76
N HIS A 123 10.81 11.36 -19.26
CA HIS A 123 11.04 10.13 -20.04
C HIS A 123 11.78 9.00 -19.31
N ARG A 124 11.94 9.12 -18.00
CA ARG A 124 12.59 8.06 -17.23
C ARG A 124 11.69 6.80 -17.18
N PRO A 125 12.25 5.60 -17.36
CA PRO A 125 11.51 4.35 -17.18
C PRO A 125 10.87 4.27 -15.79
N LEU A 126 9.58 3.90 -15.72
CA LEU A 126 8.81 3.94 -14.46
C LEU A 126 9.48 3.14 -13.34
N LEU A 127 9.94 1.90 -13.64
CA LEU A 127 10.51 1.04 -12.60
C LEU A 127 11.85 1.56 -12.08
N GLU A 128 12.64 2.24 -12.94
CA GLU A 128 13.85 2.93 -12.49
C GLU A 128 13.53 4.12 -11.59
N ALA A 129 12.53 4.93 -11.99
CA ALA A 129 12.09 6.08 -11.20
C ALA A 129 11.59 5.64 -9.82
N VAL A 130 10.77 4.58 -9.76
CA VAL A 130 10.26 4.01 -8.50
C VAL A 130 11.39 3.45 -7.63
N ARG A 131 12.34 2.72 -8.22
CA ARG A 131 13.51 2.19 -7.47
C ARG A 131 14.33 3.32 -6.86
N ASP A 132 14.59 4.36 -7.62
CA ASP A 132 15.33 5.53 -7.15
C ASP A 132 14.57 6.26 -6.04
N PHE A 133 13.28 6.48 -6.21
CA PHE A 133 12.41 7.11 -5.21
C PHE A 133 12.40 6.35 -3.88
N VAL A 134 12.20 5.02 -3.93
CA VAL A 134 12.23 4.17 -2.72
C VAL A 134 13.60 4.22 -2.03
N ARG A 135 14.70 4.20 -2.81
CA ARG A 135 16.05 4.31 -2.24
C ARG A 135 16.26 5.65 -1.56
N ARG A 136 15.79 6.75 -2.15
CA ARG A 136 15.88 8.08 -1.55
C ARG A 136 15.06 8.16 -0.26
N ILE A 137 13.82 7.66 -0.25
CA ILE A 137 13.03 7.61 0.98
C ILE A 137 13.78 6.85 2.08
N TYR A 138 14.35 5.69 1.75
CA TYR A 138 15.12 4.90 2.72
C TYR A 138 16.35 5.64 3.26
N THR A 139 16.99 6.46 2.44
CA THR A 139 18.21 7.21 2.83
C THR A 139 17.88 8.50 3.58
N ASP A 140 16.86 9.22 3.13
CA ASP A 140 16.57 10.58 3.57
C ASP A 140 15.65 10.62 4.80
N PHE A 141 14.88 9.55 5.05
CA PHE A 141 13.92 9.48 6.14
C PHE A 141 14.28 8.41 7.17
N GLN A 142 14.04 8.73 8.43
CA GLN A 142 14.17 7.77 9.52
C GLN A 142 12.78 7.32 9.98
N TYR A 143 12.55 6.01 10.01
CA TYR A 143 11.34 5.46 10.60
C TYR A 143 11.42 5.54 12.13
N VAL A 144 10.45 6.23 12.76
CA VAL A 144 10.32 6.37 14.20
C VAL A 144 9.00 5.72 14.65
N PRO A 145 9.04 4.53 15.27
CA PRO A 145 7.83 3.86 15.74
C PRO A 145 7.05 4.72 16.74
N GLY A 146 5.72 4.77 16.60
CA GLY A 146 4.84 5.49 17.53
C GLY A 146 4.88 7.02 17.44
N PHE A 147 5.61 7.59 16.48
CA PHE A 147 5.68 9.04 16.28
C PHE A 147 4.36 9.62 15.74
N THR A 148 3.68 8.89 14.87
CA THR A 148 2.42 9.33 14.27
C THR A 148 1.21 8.62 14.86
N THR A 149 0.09 9.35 14.92
CA THR A 149 -1.23 8.84 15.25
C THR A 149 -2.18 9.15 14.09
N ILE A 150 -3.41 8.65 14.12
CA ILE A 150 -4.43 8.95 13.09
C ILE A 150 -4.80 10.44 13.02
N SER A 151 -4.45 11.22 14.02
CA SER A 151 -4.66 12.68 14.07
C SER A 151 -3.41 13.50 13.74
N THR A 152 -2.29 12.85 13.44
CA THR A 152 -1.06 13.56 13.05
C THR A 152 -1.19 14.05 11.62
N PRO A 153 -1.12 15.37 11.35
CA PRO A 153 -1.16 15.90 9.98
C PRO A 153 0.09 15.47 9.22
N ILE A 154 -0.09 15.30 7.91
CA ILE A 154 1.00 15.05 6.96
C ILE A 154 1.58 16.37 6.49
#